data_5b1add5d12a46a6e8fb522c8b772575e
#
_entry.id   5b1add5d12a46a6e8fb522c8b772575e
#
_cell.length_a   1.000
_cell.length_b   1.000
_cell.length_c   1.000
_cell.angle_alpha   90.00
_cell.angle_beta   90.00
_cell.angle_gamma   90.00
#
_symmetry.space_group_name_H-M   'P 1'
#
loop_
_entity.id
_entity.type
_entity.pdbx_description
1 polymer ?
#
loop_
_entity_poly.entity_id
_entity_poly.type
_entity_poly.pdbx_seq_one_letter_code
_entity_poly.pdbx_strand_id
1 'polypeptide(L)'
;MAENEKYKEMLFNYFFYIFRTNRSNQQEEIAACRLMESILLNLQGHVDTYLFPVLDVVRERLQDVEEYKKPGYKVFLLEVVINAIYYNPVATLQYLEHCNYLSKFMEEWSGDADQFLRVHDKTLSILALMKIVQLSPEHLPEAFRNEGALKFLMTTMLKFFQTLPDAIKRKKNSLYAMADDRT
;
A
#
# COMPACT_ATOMS: atom_id res chain seq x y z
N MET A 1 -0.57 17.07 24.17
CA MET A 1 -0.20 17.33 22.77
C MET A 1 1.26 17.02 22.48
N ALA A 2 2.24 17.59 23.19
CA ALA A 2 3.67 17.38 22.92
C ALA A 2 4.14 15.91 23.07
N GLU A 3 3.54 15.14 23.94
CA GLU A 3 3.88 13.72 24.18
C GLU A 3 3.45 12.83 22.99
N ASN A 4 2.29 13.09 22.40
CA ASN A 4 1.81 12.37 21.21
C ASN A 4 2.67 12.66 19.97
N GLU A 5 3.17 13.87 19.83
CA GLU A 5 4.09 14.22 18.72
C GLU A 5 5.42 13.46 18.87
N LYS A 6 5.97 13.39 20.07
CA LYS A 6 7.19 12.64 20.35
C LYS A 6 7.06 11.15 20.00
N TYR A 7 5.93 10.51 20.32
CA TYR A 7 5.69 9.11 19.96
C TYR A 7 5.55 8.92 18.44
N LYS A 8 4.86 9.83 17.73
CA LYS A 8 4.80 9.80 16.27
C LYS A 8 6.19 9.88 15.67
N GLU A 9 6.98 10.86 16.06
CA GLU A 9 8.35 11.03 15.59
C GLU A 9 9.21 9.77 15.83
N MET A 10 9.11 9.15 16.99
CA MET A 10 9.80 7.89 17.29
C MET A 10 9.39 6.75 16.35
N LEU A 11 8.10 6.60 16.05
CA LEU A 11 7.59 5.56 15.16
C LEU A 11 8.11 5.75 13.72
N PHE A 12 8.06 6.97 13.21
CA PHE A 12 8.59 7.26 11.87
C PHE A 12 10.10 7.14 11.79
N ASN A 13 10.84 7.60 12.82
CA ASN A 13 12.29 7.44 12.89
C ASN A 13 12.68 5.95 12.90
N TYR A 14 11.93 5.10 13.60
CA TYR A 14 12.15 3.67 13.60
C TYR A 14 11.88 3.04 12.22
N PHE A 15 10.80 3.44 11.55
CA PHE A 15 10.52 3.03 10.18
C PHE A 15 11.66 3.39 9.23
N PHE A 16 12.11 4.65 9.24
CA PHE A 16 13.22 5.10 8.40
C PHE A 16 14.54 4.41 8.74
N TYR A 17 14.79 4.13 10.01
CA TYR A 17 15.96 3.38 10.44
C TYR A 17 16.00 1.98 9.82
N ILE A 18 14.89 1.24 9.86
CA ILE A 18 14.80 -0.10 9.26
C ILE A 18 15.14 -0.06 7.77
N PHE A 19 14.53 0.83 7.02
CA PHE A 19 14.72 0.88 5.56
C PHE A 19 16.07 1.44 5.12
N ARG A 20 16.70 2.31 5.92
CA ARG A 20 18.00 2.93 5.60
C ARG A 20 19.20 2.13 6.11
N THR A 21 18.97 1.15 6.94
CA THR A 21 20.05 0.33 7.52
C THR A 21 20.31 -0.88 6.62
N ASN A 22 21.52 -1.00 6.05
CA ASN A 22 21.93 -2.14 5.24
C ASN A 22 21.95 -3.50 5.99
N ARG A 23 21.52 -3.52 7.25
CA ARG A 23 21.45 -4.71 8.13
C ARG A 23 20.04 -5.20 8.37
N SER A 24 19.00 -4.49 7.89
CA SER A 24 17.62 -4.95 8.04
C SER A 24 17.40 -6.21 7.20
N ASN A 25 16.65 -7.13 7.77
CA ASN A 25 16.18 -8.30 7.03
C ASN A 25 14.76 -8.06 6.52
N GLN A 26 14.34 -8.84 5.53
CA GLN A 26 12.99 -8.71 4.95
C GLN A 26 11.85 -8.80 5.97
N GLN A 27 12.01 -9.54 7.07
CA GLN A 27 10.97 -9.68 8.09
C GLN A 27 10.78 -8.38 8.88
N GLU A 28 11.87 -7.68 9.15
CA GLU A 28 11.84 -6.36 9.81
C GLU A 28 11.17 -5.33 8.91
N GLU A 29 11.51 -5.33 7.62
CA GLU A 29 10.89 -4.43 6.64
C GLU A 29 9.39 -4.72 6.46
N ILE A 30 8.98 -6.00 6.41
CA ILE A 30 7.56 -6.39 6.39
C ILE A 30 6.84 -5.91 7.66
N ALA A 31 7.47 -6.05 8.82
CA ALA A 31 6.88 -5.57 10.07
C ALA A 31 6.74 -4.03 10.07
N ALA A 32 7.73 -3.32 9.54
CA ALA A 32 7.68 -1.88 9.37
C ALA A 32 6.58 -1.44 8.36
N CYS A 33 6.40 -2.15 7.26
CA CYS A 33 5.28 -1.90 6.33
C CYS A 33 3.93 -2.05 7.02
N ARG A 34 3.72 -3.13 7.79
CA ARG A 34 2.48 -3.37 8.55
C ARG A 34 2.22 -2.29 9.60
N LEU A 35 3.28 -1.82 10.27
CA LEU A 35 3.17 -0.71 11.20
C LEU A 35 2.72 0.56 10.46
N MET A 36 3.32 0.85 9.29
CA MET A 36 2.96 2.02 8.48
C MET A 36 1.53 1.94 7.97
N GLU A 37 1.07 0.76 7.52
CA GLU A 37 -0.36 0.52 7.22
C GLU A 37 -1.26 0.94 8.38
N SER A 38 -0.95 0.45 9.59
CA SER A 38 -1.76 0.76 10.77
C SER A 38 -1.76 2.25 11.09
N ILE A 39 -0.62 2.93 10.94
CA ILE A 39 -0.49 4.37 11.17
C ILE A 39 -1.35 5.14 10.18
N LEU A 40 -1.21 4.88 8.88
CA LEU A 40 -1.94 5.58 7.82
C LEU A 40 -3.47 5.37 7.93
N LEU A 41 -3.92 4.17 8.33
CA LEU A 41 -5.33 3.87 8.49
C LEU A 41 -5.96 4.56 9.72
N ASN A 42 -5.21 4.70 10.82
CA ASN A 42 -5.76 5.14 12.10
C ASN A 42 -5.45 6.60 12.45
N LEU A 43 -4.45 7.23 11.82
CA LEU A 43 -4.03 8.59 12.12
C LEU A 43 -4.32 9.55 10.94
N GLN A 44 -5.51 9.44 10.32
CA GLN A 44 -5.91 10.30 9.20
C GLN A 44 -5.84 11.79 9.57
N GLY A 45 -5.18 12.60 8.71
CA GLY A 45 -4.98 14.03 8.91
C GLY A 45 -3.92 14.41 9.95
N HIS A 46 -3.22 13.42 10.54
CA HIS A 46 -2.24 13.68 11.61
C HIS A 46 -0.80 13.32 11.25
N VAL A 47 -0.56 12.79 10.05
CA VAL A 47 0.77 12.32 9.62
C VAL A 47 1.19 12.84 8.24
N ASP A 48 0.55 13.91 7.76
CA ASP A 48 0.79 14.48 6.42
C ASP A 48 2.26 14.85 6.19
N THR A 49 2.95 15.36 7.21
CA THR A 49 4.36 15.75 7.13
C THR A 49 5.30 14.57 6.89
N TYR A 50 4.87 13.35 7.20
CA TYR A 50 5.66 12.12 7.02
C TYR A 50 5.31 11.38 5.73
N LEU A 51 4.23 11.76 5.04
CA LEU A 51 3.71 11.02 3.88
C LEU A 51 4.75 10.90 2.77
N PHE A 52 5.32 12.01 2.32
CA PHE A 52 6.31 12.00 1.25
C PHE A 52 7.62 11.32 1.64
N PRO A 53 8.23 11.57 2.82
CA PRO A 53 9.38 10.81 3.28
C PRO A 53 9.16 9.29 3.32
N VAL A 54 7.97 8.82 3.69
CA VAL A 54 7.61 7.39 3.66
C VAL A 54 7.55 6.88 2.23
N LEU A 55 6.88 7.63 1.34
CA LEU A 55 6.78 7.27 -0.07
C LEU A 55 8.14 7.23 -0.77
N ASP A 56 9.08 8.13 -0.44
CA ASP A 56 10.44 8.13 -0.98
C ASP A 56 11.16 6.83 -0.66
N VAL A 57 11.17 6.45 0.60
CA VAL A 57 11.87 5.24 1.07
C VAL A 57 11.24 3.97 0.48
N VAL A 58 9.91 3.90 0.42
CA VAL A 58 9.19 2.74 -0.13
C VAL A 58 9.39 2.65 -1.65
N ARG A 59 9.35 3.79 -2.36
CA ARG A 59 9.61 3.85 -3.81
C ARG A 59 11.03 3.39 -4.16
N GLU A 60 12.04 3.89 -3.43
CA GLU A 60 13.42 3.44 -3.60
C GLU A 60 13.52 1.92 -3.42
N ARG A 61 12.93 1.38 -2.37
CA ARG A 61 12.93 -0.06 -2.13
C ARG A 61 12.17 -0.85 -3.20
N LEU A 62 11.04 -0.34 -3.72
CA LEU A 62 10.32 -0.97 -4.84
C LEU A 62 11.14 -1.01 -6.13
N GLN A 63 12.00 -0.03 -6.36
CA GLN A 63 12.92 -0.01 -7.51
C GLN A 63 14.04 -1.05 -7.37
N ASP A 64 14.47 -1.34 -6.14
CA ASP A 64 15.53 -2.31 -5.84
C ASP A 64 15.01 -3.77 -5.74
N VAL A 65 13.69 -3.97 -5.65
CA VAL A 65 13.06 -5.30 -5.39
C VAL A 65 13.33 -6.32 -6.51
N GLU A 66 13.75 -5.93 -7.70
CA GLU A 66 14.17 -6.87 -8.73
C GLU A 66 15.33 -7.78 -8.28
N GLU A 67 16.13 -7.36 -7.28
CA GLU A 67 17.14 -8.18 -6.62
C GLU A 67 16.56 -9.14 -5.57
N TYR A 68 15.36 -8.88 -5.02
CA TYR A 68 14.77 -9.66 -3.92
C TYR A 68 13.77 -10.69 -4.44
N LYS A 69 14.21 -11.92 -4.62
CA LYS A 69 13.45 -13.05 -5.19
C LYS A 69 12.25 -13.58 -4.37
N LYS A 70 11.70 -12.84 -3.41
CA LYS A 70 10.54 -13.29 -2.62
C LYS A 70 9.26 -12.57 -3.04
N PRO A 71 8.35 -13.25 -3.76
CA PRO A 71 7.13 -12.62 -4.32
C PRO A 71 6.26 -11.88 -3.30
N GLY A 72 6.18 -12.39 -2.08
CA GLY A 72 5.32 -11.80 -1.05
C GLY A 72 5.82 -10.49 -0.44
N TYR A 73 7.11 -10.17 -0.54
CA TYR A 73 7.68 -8.96 0.05
C TYR A 73 7.24 -7.68 -0.69
N LYS A 74 7.27 -7.72 -2.02
CA LYS A 74 6.85 -6.59 -2.87
C LYS A 74 5.42 -6.12 -2.55
N VAL A 75 4.53 -7.07 -2.25
CA VAL A 75 3.13 -6.77 -1.90
C VAL A 75 3.06 -5.84 -0.69
N PHE A 76 3.85 -6.06 0.37
CA PHE A 76 3.84 -5.19 1.54
C PHE A 76 4.32 -3.76 1.23
N LEU A 77 5.29 -3.61 0.35
CA LEU A 77 5.73 -2.29 -0.12
C LEU A 77 4.64 -1.59 -0.92
N LEU A 78 3.99 -2.31 -1.86
CA LEU A 78 2.86 -1.80 -2.62
C LEU A 78 1.70 -1.39 -1.68
N GLU A 79 1.43 -2.19 -0.65
CA GLU A 79 0.39 -1.88 0.35
C GLU A 79 0.61 -0.57 1.08
N VAL A 80 1.85 -0.20 1.40
CA VAL A 80 2.14 1.12 2.00
C VAL A 80 1.71 2.25 1.06
N VAL A 81 2.02 2.14 -0.24
CA VAL A 81 1.62 3.15 -1.23
C VAL A 81 0.10 3.17 -1.43
N ILE A 82 -0.54 1.99 -1.45
CA ILE A 82 -2.01 1.87 -1.56
C ILE A 82 -2.69 2.50 -0.34
N ASN A 83 -2.16 2.29 0.87
CA ASN A 83 -2.62 2.96 2.10
C ASN A 83 -2.44 4.47 2.02
N ALA A 84 -1.32 4.95 1.48
CA ALA A 84 -1.09 6.37 1.26
C ALA A 84 -2.12 6.97 0.28
N ILE A 85 -2.48 6.25 -0.79
CA ILE A 85 -3.57 6.65 -1.71
C ILE A 85 -4.91 6.70 -0.95
N TYR A 86 -5.22 5.71 -0.13
CA TYR A 86 -6.44 5.71 0.66
C TYR A 86 -6.46 6.85 1.68
N TYR A 87 -5.32 7.17 2.29
CA TYR A 87 -5.13 8.25 3.26
C TYR A 87 -5.31 9.64 2.61
N ASN A 88 -4.54 9.93 1.57
CA ASN A 88 -4.57 11.19 0.83
C ASN A 88 -4.29 10.95 -0.67
N PRO A 89 -5.36 10.65 -1.46
CA PRO A 89 -5.19 10.27 -2.86
C PRO A 89 -4.57 11.39 -3.70
N VAL A 90 -4.95 12.64 -3.48
CA VAL A 90 -4.44 13.77 -4.27
C VAL A 90 -2.93 13.93 -4.07
N ALA A 91 -2.49 14.06 -2.82
CA ALA A 91 -1.07 14.25 -2.52
C ALA A 91 -0.22 13.05 -2.98
N THR A 92 -0.70 11.83 -2.77
CA THR A 92 0.04 10.62 -3.14
C THR A 92 0.17 10.47 -4.65
N LEU A 93 -0.91 10.67 -5.41
CA LEU A 93 -0.88 10.55 -6.86
C LEU A 93 -0.01 11.65 -7.50
N GLN A 94 -0.10 12.89 -7.02
CA GLN A 94 0.76 13.99 -7.47
C GLN A 94 2.24 13.72 -7.18
N TYR A 95 2.55 13.16 -6.00
CA TYR A 95 3.90 12.74 -5.66
C TYR A 95 4.43 11.66 -6.63
N LEU A 96 3.64 10.61 -6.89
CA LEU A 96 4.03 9.52 -7.80
C LEU A 96 4.23 10.03 -9.24
N GLU A 97 3.38 10.96 -9.70
CA GLU A 97 3.50 11.60 -11.02
C GLU A 97 4.76 12.46 -11.10
N HIS A 98 5.03 13.28 -10.07
CA HIS A 98 6.23 14.12 -9.98
C HIS A 98 7.53 13.29 -10.01
N CYS A 99 7.52 12.11 -9.39
CA CYS A 99 8.65 11.17 -9.39
C CYS A 99 8.73 10.31 -10.67
N ASN A 100 7.84 10.51 -11.66
CA ASN A 100 7.71 9.68 -12.84
C ASN A 100 7.54 8.18 -12.53
N TYR A 101 6.90 7.86 -11.41
CA TYR A 101 6.72 6.49 -10.94
C TYR A 101 5.26 6.02 -11.00
N LEU A 102 4.29 6.90 -11.27
CA LEU A 102 2.86 6.59 -11.25
C LEU A 102 2.49 5.44 -12.19
N SER A 103 2.92 5.49 -13.46
CA SER A 103 2.58 4.46 -14.46
C SER A 103 3.15 3.10 -14.04
N LYS A 104 4.43 3.07 -13.64
CA LYS A 104 5.08 1.84 -13.19
C LYS A 104 4.38 1.26 -11.95
N PHE A 105 4.07 2.10 -10.96
CA PHE A 105 3.33 1.68 -9.77
C PHE A 105 1.97 1.06 -10.12
N MET A 106 1.20 1.69 -11.01
CA MET A 106 -0.12 1.20 -11.41
C MET A 106 -0.05 -0.12 -12.18
N GLU A 107 0.96 -0.29 -13.03
CA GLU A 107 1.23 -1.57 -13.72
C GLU A 107 1.56 -2.68 -12.73
N GLU A 108 2.45 -2.42 -11.77
CA GLU A 108 2.84 -3.37 -10.72
C GLU A 108 1.64 -3.73 -9.83
N TRP A 109 0.88 -2.74 -9.37
CA TRP A 109 -0.31 -2.97 -8.55
C TRP A 109 -1.36 -3.83 -9.26
N SER A 110 -1.65 -3.52 -10.53
CA SER A 110 -2.61 -4.29 -11.33
C SER A 110 -2.06 -5.66 -11.74
N GLY A 111 -0.77 -5.75 -12.05
CA GLY A 111 -0.10 -6.99 -12.45
C GLY A 111 0.01 -8.00 -11.32
N ASP A 112 0.30 -7.52 -10.12
CA ASP A 112 0.49 -8.36 -8.92
C ASP A 112 -0.82 -8.62 -8.14
N ALA A 113 -2.01 -8.30 -8.70
CA ALA A 113 -3.30 -8.42 -8.01
C ALA A 113 -3.56 -9.81 -7.40
N ASP A 114 -3.03 -10.88 -8.00
CA ASP A 114 -3.14 -12.25 -7.51
C ASP A 114 -2.22 -12.54 -6.32
N GLN A 115 -1.17 -11.75 -6.13
CA GLN A 115 -0.22 -11.87 -5.03
C GLN A 115 -0.76 -11.27 -3.72
N PHE A 116 -1.80 -10.46 -3.78
CA PHE A 116 -2.51 -9.91 -2.62
C PHE A 116 -3.40 -11.01 -2.03
N LEU A 117 -2.90 -11.74 -1.05
CA LEU A 117 -3.56 -12.97 -0.58
C LEU A 117 -4.55 -12.73 0.55
N ARG A 118 -4.38 -11.65 1.34
CA ARG A 118 -5.24 -11.36 2.50
C ARG A 118 -6.52 -10.65 2.05
N VAL A 119 -7.61 -10.88 2.77
CA VAL A 119 -8.88 -10.15 2.58
C VAL A 119 -8.66 -8.64 2.74
N HIS A 120 -7.85 -8.24 3.74
CA HIS A 120 -7.52 -6.85 4.01
C HIS A 120 -6.90 -6.17 2.79
N ASP A 121 -5.87 -6.78 2.19
CA ASP A 121 -5.12 -6.23 1.07
C ASP A 121 -6.02 -5.94 -0.14
N LYS A 122 -6.88 -6.91 -0.47
CA LYS A 122 -7.84 -6.77 -1.58
C LYS A 122 -8.89 -5.70 -1.30
N THR A 123 -9.42 -5.68 -0.08
CA THR A 123 -10.40 -4.66 0.33
C THR A 123 -9.80 -3.26 0.28
N LEU A 124 -8.58 -3.09 0.81
CA LEU A 124 -7.86 -1.82 0.77
C LEU A 124 -7.59 -1.38 -0.67
N SER A 125 -7.15 -2.30 -1.54
CA SER A 125 -6.92 -2.01 -2.97
C SER A 125 -8.21 -1.51 -3.65
N ILE A 126 -9.34 -2.16 -3.40
CA ILE A 126 -10.64 -1.72 -3.92
C ILE A 126 -10.99 -0.31 -3.41
N LEU A 127 -10.84 -0.07 -2.11
CA LEU A 127 -11.16 1.23 -1.49
C LEU A 127 -10.25 2.35 -2.01
N ALA A 128 -8.96 2.09 -2.18
CA ALA A 128 -8.01 3.05 -2.73
C ALA A 128 -8.33 3.39 -4.20
N LEU A 129 -8.66 2.38 -5.03
CA LEU A 129 -9.11 2.60 -6.41
C LEU A 129 -10.41 3.41 -6.47
N MET A 130 -11.36 3.14 -5.57
CA MET A 130 -12.59 3.96 -5.45
C MET A 130 -12.27 5.40 -5.08
N LYS A 131 -11.31 5.65 -4.19
CA LYS A 131 -10.86 7.02 -3.87
C LYS A 131 -10.32 7.75 -5.10
N ILE A 132 -9.55 7.07 -5.96
CA ILE A 132 -9.05 7.65 -7.21
C ILE A 132 -10.20 8.01 -8.15
N VAL A 133 -11.13 7.09 -8.37
CA VAL A 133 -12.28 7.28 -9.28
C VAL A 133 -13.21 8.40 -8.80
N GLN A 134 -13.26 8.68 -7.49
CA GLN A 134 -14.08 9.73 -6.89
C GLN A 134 -13.43 11.13 -6.96
N LEU A 135 -12.17 11.23 -7.37
CA LEU A 135 -11.51 12.52 -7.50
C LEU A 135 -12.15 13.35 -8.62
N SER A 136 -12.25 14.65 -8.38
CA SER A 136 -12.64 15.59 -9.43
C SER A 136 -11.53 15.69 -10.50
N PRO A 137 -11.87 15.98 -11.77
CA PRO A 137 -10.92 15.98 -12.88
C PRO A 137 -9.67 16.85 -12.66
N GLU A 138 -9.81 17.96 -11.93
CA GLU A 138 -8.71 18.88 -11.61
C GLU A 138 -7.68 18.26 -10.64
N HIS A 139 -8.11 17.29 -9.81
CA HIS A 139 -7.25 16.60 -8.85
C HIS A 139 -6.65 15.29 -9.39
N LEU A 140 -7.12 14.84 -10.55
CA LEU A 140 -6.55 13.66 -11.20
C LEU A 140 -5.21 14.01 -11.86
N PRO A 141 -4.19 13.14 -11.74
CA PRO A 141 -2.98 13.20 -12.55
C PRO A 141 -3.30 13.28 -14.04
N GLU A 142 -2.42 13.90 -14.82
CA GLU A 142 -2.64 14.02 -16.27
C GLU A 142 -2.80 12.64 -16.93
N ALA A 143 -2.03 11.66 -16.49
CA ALA A 143 -2.10 10.27 -16.94
C ALA A 143 -3.51 9.65 -16.77
N PHE A 144 -4.32 10.14 -15.85
CA PHE A 144 -5.66 9.58 -15.55
C PHE A 144 -6.82 10.37 -16.15
N ARG A 145 -6.57 11.42 -16.94
CA ARG A 145 -7.61 12.27 -17.54
C ARG A 145 -8.14 11.76 -18.88
N ASN A 146 -8.01 10.47 -19.17
CA ASN A 146 -8.47 9.86 -20.41
C ASN A 146 -9.31 8.60 -20.16
N GLU A 147 -10.11 8.22 -21.16
CA GLU A 147 -10.99 7.03 -21.07
C GLU A 147 -10.23 5.71 -20.83
N GLY A 148 -9.03 5.59 -21.39
CA GLY A 148 -8.19 4.42 -21.21
C GLY A 148 -7.78 4.22 -19.75
N ALA A 149 -7.47 5.30 -19.05
CA ALA A 149 -7.12 5.27 -17.64
C ALA A 149 -8.31 4.87 -16.76
N LEU A 150 -9.50 5.41 -17.02
CA LEU A 150 -10.72 5.00 -16.30
C LEU A 150 -11.01 3.52 -16.51
N LYS A 151 -10.93 3.05 -17.77
CA LYS A 151 -11.09 1.62 -18.08
C LYS A 151 -10.06 0.75 -17.35
N PHE A 152 -8.80 1.20 -17.29
CA PHE A 152 -7.74 0.51 -16.55
C PHE A 152 -8.05 0.43 -15.05
N LEU A 153 -8.44 1.53 -14.41
CA LEU A 153 -8.81 1.56 -12.99
C LEU A 153 -9.98 0.62 -12.70
N MET A 154 -11.03 0.67 -13.52
CA MET A 154 -12.20 -0.21 -13.36
C MET A 154 -11.83 -1.68 -13.58
N THR A 155 -11.00 -2.00 -14.58
CA THR A 155 -10.54 -3.36 -14.83
C THR A 155 -9.69 -3.89 -13.66
N THR A 156 -8.79 -3.06 -13.12
CA THR A 156 -7.98 -3.41 -11.95
C THR A 156 -8.86 -3.66 -10.72
N MET A 157 -9.85 -2.81 -10.49
CA MET A 157 -10.81 -2.98 -9.39
C MET A 157 -11.57 -4.30 -9.54
N LEU A 158 -12.03 -4.64 -10.75
CA LEU A 158 -12.73 -5.91 -11.02
C LEU A 158 -11.84 -7.13 -10.73
N LYS A 159 -10.55 -7.10 -11.05
CA LYS A 159 -9.61 -8.19 -10.69
C LYS A 159 -9.61 -8.45 -9.19
N PHE A 160 -9.54 -7.40 -8.35
CA PHE A 160 -9.59 -7.54 -6.90
C PHE A 160 -10.94 -8.08 -6.42
N PHE A 161 -12.06 -7.62 -6.97
CA PHE A 161 -13.40 -8.15 -6.65
C PHE A 161 -13.53 -9.63 -7.01
N GLN A 162 -13.06 -10.04 -8.18
CA GLN A 162 -13.14 -11.43 -8.64
C GLN A 162 -12.35 -12.40 -7.75
N THR A 163 -11.22 -11.96 -7.20
CA THR A 163 -10.33 -12.78 -6.37
C THR A 163 -10.59 -12.65 -4.86
N LEU A 164 -11.45 -11.73 -4.44
CA LEU A 164 -11.82 -11.52 -3.03
C LEU A 164 -12.52 -12.73 -2.38
N PRO A 165 -13.47 -13.44 -3.03
CA PRO A 165 -14.10 -14.62 -2.45
C PRO A 165 -13.11 -15.73 -2.08
N ASP A 166 -12.04 -15.93 -2.88
CA ASP A 166 -11.00 -16.91 -2.58
C ASP A 166 -10.16 -16.53 -1.37
N ALA A 167 -9.89 -15.24 -1.19
CA ALA A 167 -9.21 -14.73 0.00
C ALA A 167 -10.06 -14.94 1.26
N ILE A 168 -11.37 -14.71 1.17
CA ILE A 168 -12.33 -14.95 2.27
C ILE A 168 -12.36 -16.43 2.62
N LYS A 169 -12.43 -17.33 1.62
CA LYS A 169 -12.42 -18.77 1.83
C LYS A 169 -11.13 -19.25 2.50
N ARG A 170 -9.97 -18.75 2.05
CA ARG A 170 -8.67 -19.05 2.69
C ARG A 170 -8.63 -18.62 4.15
N LYS A 171 -9.10 -17.40 4.46
CA LYS A 171 -9.17 -16.89 5.83
C LYS A 171 -10.05 -17.77 6.72
N LYS A 172 -11.23 -18.19 6.24
CA LYS A 172 -12.13 -19.10 6.97
C LYS A 172 -11.45 -20.44 7.26
N ASN A 173 -10.84 -21.06 6.25
CA ASN A 173 -10.15 -22.35 6.42
C ASN A 173 -9.01 -22.28 7.43
N SER A 174 -8.23 -21.19 7.41
CA SER A 174 -7.16 -20.97 8.41
C SER A 174 -7.71 -20.85 9.84
N LEU A 175 -8.86 -20.18 10.02
CA LEU A 175 -9.50 -20.06 11.34
C LEU A 175 -10.02 -21.40 11.85
N TYR A 176 -10.58 -22.25 10.97
CA TYR A 176 -11.03 -23.59 11.37
C TYR A 176 -9.86 -24.50 11.75
N ALA A 177 -8.75 -24.50 10.98
CA ALA A 177 -7.55 -25.25 11.31
C ALA A 177 -6.98 -24.88 12.68
N MET A 178 -6.94 -23.57 13.02
CA MET A 178 -6.48 -23.09 14.33
C MET A 178 -7.43 -23.44 15.48
N ALA A 179 -8.71 -23.69 15.20
CA ALA A 179 -9.68 -24.11 16.21
C ALA A 179 -9.53 -25.60 16.54
N ASP A 180 -9.29 -26.43 15.52
CA ASP A 180 -9.10 -27.90 15.69
C ASP A 180 -7.81 -28.25 16.46
N ASP A 181 -6.74 -27.45 16.28
CA ASP A 181 -5.46 -27.65 17.02
C ASP A 181 -5.55 -27.33 18.53
N ARG A 182 -6.68 -26.79 19.01
CA ARG A 182 -6.89 -26.42 20.43
C ARG A 182 -7.82 -27.39 21.18
N THR A 183 -8.33 -28.39 20.50
CA THR A 183 -9.18 -29.48 21.08
C THR A 183 -8.38 -30.75 21.26
#